data_640a89eba940d118b6539e59f0c0bbab
#
_entry.id   640a89eba940d118b6539e59f0c0bbab
#
_cell.length_a   1.000
_cell.length_b   1.000
_cell.length_c   1.000
_cell.angle_alpha   90.00
_cell.angle_beta   90.00
_cell.angle_gamma   90.00
#
_symmetry.space_group_name_H-M   'P 1'
#
loop_
_entity.id
_entity.type
_entity.pdbx_description
1 polymer ?
#
loop_
_entity_poly.entity_id
_entity_poly.type
_entity_poly.pdbx_seq_one_letter_code
_entity_poly.pdbx_strand_id
1 'polypeptide(L)'
;MSVRPLLLFLYFAGPLAAQIPAIRLHGIINAASYAAPGLPGGSIAQGSIFTIFGSDLGPAQGVAASAFPLGTTLSSISITVSQGSTTVAALPLYVRQDQINALMPSNTPLGWDSVRVTYNGTSSNYSPVFVVHDSPGIFTFTGTGLGPAALQNYLTASSAPSNSLLASAKPGQTEVLYLTGLGPISAPDNQAPPLGNLATPVEVWVGGVPATVTYSGRSPCCSGFDQIDFVVPDNAPQGCWVPVSVRTSHATLGNFASMAINSNGGACSDASNSLSAPVVKGGSVGVLTLTRAAVHEDIGVNTPLDITDDFLTFNAEQQNGGAFAFAPFLSLPPPGSCTVYQGVGDFFESANVPQGSTVSGALDAGTQFQVTGPGGQKSVPLVGTAGPIGSFLPLYSLPNSLFLAPGNYTVSAAGGANVAAFQAAITMPSQLTWSNRDQTTNLIRSQPLTLSWTGGAANQTVVILGGDSDLPSNSSAVFLCVAPSGANSFTVPPAVLSAIPATQPSVLHSKSAIYLMGSSDAPFTASGLKTAIASAVYATGKTVNFQ
;
A
#
# COMPACT_ATOMS: atom_id res chain seq x y z
N MET A 1 44.80 -61.79 25.74
CA MET A 1 45.28 -60.41 25.57
C MET A 1 44.58 -59.84 24.32
N SER A 2 43.54 -59.01 24.50
CA SER A 2 42.78 -58.40 23.46
C SER A 2 43.16 -56.91 23.40
N VAL A 3 43.75 -56.49 22.29
CA VAL A 3 44.14 -55.08 22.03
C VAL A 3 42.98 -54.38 21.37
N ARG A 4 42.35 -53.41 22.06
CA ARG A 4 41.35 -52.51 21.48
C ARG A 4 42.04 -51.34 20.79
N PRO A 5 41.69 -50.99 19.54
CA PRO A 5 42.19 -49.77 18.91
C PRO A 5 41.45 -48.55 19.44
N LEU A 6 42.19 -47.55 19.88
CA LEU A 6 41.72 -46.22 20.27
C LEU A 6 41.49 -45.39 19.00
N LEU A 7 40.22 -45.15 18.62
CA LEU A 7 39.87 -44.25 17.52
C LEU A 7 39.96 -42.80 18.02
N LEU A 8 40.97 -42.08 17.53
CA LEU A 8 41.17 -40.66 17.76
C LEU A 8 40.24 -39.88 16.80
N PHE A 9 39.15 -39.30 17.30
CA PHE A 9 38.31 -38.35 16.54
C PHE A 9 39.05 -37.01 16.45
N LEU A 10 39.65 -36.73 15.28
CA LEU A 10 40.08 -35.38 14.92
C LEU A 10 38.84 -34.54 14.57
N TYR A 11 38.44 -33.65 15.48
CA TYR A 11 37.52 -32.55 15.17
C TYR A 11 38.21 -31.55 14.23
N PHE A 12 37.91 -31.60 12.94
CA PHE A 12 38.21 -30.48 12.03
C PHE A 12 37.28 -29.34 12.40
N ALA A 13 37.74 -28.37 13.17
CA ALA A 13 37.14 -27.04 13.21
C ALA A 13 37.39 -26.41 11.85
N GLY A 14 36.44 -26.52 10.94
CA GLY A 14 36.44 -25.75 9.69
C GLY A 14 36.51 -24.25 10.02
N PRO A 15 37.22 -23.44 9.21
CA PRO A 15 37.22 -22.01 9.41
C PRO A 15 35.77 -21.53 9.39
N LEU A 16 35.31 -20.87 10.46
CA LEU A 16 34.11 -20.04 10.41
C LEU A 16 34.37 -18.98 9.33
N ALA A 17 33.80 -19.16 8.15
CA ALA A 17 33.80 -18.12 7.12
C ALA A 17 33.19 -16.89 7.78
N ALA A 18 33.96 -15.80 7.90
CA ALA A 18 33.42 -14.54 8.37
C ALA A 18 32.29 -14.12 7.42
N GLN A 19 31.08 -14.04 7.95
CA GLN A 19 29.93 -13.59 7.18
C GLN A 19 30.19 -12.14 6.77
N ILE A 20 30.14 -11.88 5.45
CA ILE A 20 30.39 -10.54 4.89
C ILE A 20 29.04 -9.81 4.85
N PRO A 21 28.92 -8.65 5.52
CA PRO A 21 27.72 -7.85 5.45
C PRO A 21 27.37 -7.52 3.98
N ALA A 22 26.10 -7.65 3.62
CA ALA A 22 25.64 -7.31 2.27
C ALA A 22 24.34 -6.51 2.32
N ILE A 23 24.34 -5.32 1.74
CA ILE A 23 23.13 -4.51 1.55
C ILE A 23 22.40 -5.08 0.32
N ARG A 24 21.09 -5.35 0.47
CA ARG A 24 20.23 -5.82 -0.61
C ARG A 24 20.09 -4.74 -1.69
N LEU A 25 19.98 -5.15 -2.94
CA LEU A 25 19.61 -4.23 -4.02
C LEU A 25 18.29 -3.53 -3.68
N HIS A 26 18.25 -2.20 -3.83
CA HIS A 26 17.11 -1.34 -3.42
C HIS A 26 16.71 -1.50 -1.94
N GLY A 27 17.63 -1.97 -1.10
CA GLY A 27 17.38 -2.24 0.32
C GLY A 27 17.46 -1.00 1.22
N ILE A 28 17.68 0.20 0.69
CA ILE A 28 17.70 1.46 1.45
C ILE A 28 16.41 2.22 1.15
N ILE A 29 15.57 2.37 2.19
CA ILE A 29 14.25 2.98 2.06
C ILE A 29 13.95 3.90 3.24
N ASN A 30 12.97 4.81 3.08
CA ASN A 30 12.41 5.59 4.19
C ASN A 30 11.76 4.64 5.21
N ALA A 31 12.13 4.76 6.49
CA ALA A 31 11.71 3.83 7.54
C ALA A 31 10.21 3.87 7.87
N ALA A 32 9.51 4.90 7.43
CA ALA A 32 8.08 5.08 7.69
C ALA A 32 7.21 4.73 6.49
N SER A 33 7.52 5.29 5.31
CA SER A 33 6.71 5.07 4.10
C SER A 33 6.96 3.73 3.44
N TYR A 34 8.14 3.14 3.61
CA TYR A 34 8.61 1.97 2.87
C TYR A 34 8.57 2.14 1.34
N ALA A 35 8.45 3.38 0.86
CA ALA A 35 8.46 3.66 -0.56
C ALA A 35 9.77 3.17 -1.20
N ALA A 36 9.65 2.37 -2.25
CA ALA A 36 10.80 1.83 -2.95
C ALA A 36 11.56 2.96 -3.70
N PRO A 37 12.89 2.85 -3.82
CA PRO A 37 13.66 3.75 -4.68
C PRO A 37 13.08 3.76 -6.11
N GLY A 38 12.93 4.95 -6.71
CA GLY A 38 12.29 5.13 -8.03
C GLY A 38 10.82 5.53 -7.96
N LEU A 39 10.10 5.22 -6.88
CA LEU A 39 8.77 5.74 -6.65
C LEU A 39 8.80 7.18 -6.09
N PRO A 40 7.75 7.98 -6.34
CA PRO A 40 7.55 9.22 -5.62
C PRO A 40 7.62 9.02 -4.10
N GLY A 41 8.40 9.84 -3.39
CA GLY A 41 8.65 9.66 -1.96
C GLY A 41 9.66 8.57 -1.59
N GLY A 42 10.29 7.89 -2.58
CA GLY A 42 11.31 6.85 -2.34
C GLY A 42 12.72 7.37 -2.05
N SER A 43 12.93 8.71 -2.03
CA SER A 43 14.18 9.35 -1.64
C SER A 43 14.34 9.42 -0.12
N ILE A 44 15.57 9.55 0.37
CA ILE A 44 15.86 9.70 1.80
C ILE A 44 16.13 11.15 2.13
N ALA A 45 15.39 11.72 3.09
CA ALA A 45 15.60 13.10 3.52
C ALA A 45 16.79 13.24 4.48
N GLN A 46 17.43 14.43 4.46
CA GLN A 46 18.32 14.84 5.53
C GLN A 46 17.56 14.84 6.87
N GLY A 47 18.21 14.37 7.94
CA GLY A 47 17.61 14.30 9.28
C GLY A 47 16.49 13.26 9.44
N SER A 48 16.27 12.36 8.46
CA SER A 48 15.22 11.33 8.51
C SER A 48 15.73 9.99 8.98
N ILE A 49 14.82 9.14 9.46
CA ILE A 49 15.10 7.74 9.72
C ILE A 49 14.96 6.96 8.41
N PHE A 50 15.98 6.17 8.08
CA PHE A 50 15.96 5.26 6.95
C PHE A 50 16.29 3.84 7.40
N THR A 51 15.81 2.87 6.64
CA THR A 51 16.05 1.44 6.87
C THR A 51 17.00 0.90 5.83
N ILE A 52 17.94 0.06 6.25
CA ILE A 52 18.84 -0.72 5.41
C ILE A 52 18.47 -2.20 5.59
N PHE A 53 18.04 -2.86 4.51
CA PHE A 53 17.81 -4.29 4.47
C PHE A 53 18.97 -5.01 3.81
N GLY A 54 19.30 -6.19 4.33
CA GLY A 54 20.42 -6.98 3.82
C GLY A 54 20.57 -8.33 4.49
N SER A 55 21.80 -8.84 4.48
CA SER A 55 22.21 -10.03 5.21
C SER A 55 23.50 -9.77 5.98
N ASP A 56 23.63 -10.40 7.12
CA ASP A 56 24.81 -10.33 7.99
C ASP A 56 25.22 -8.90 8.38
N LEU A 57 24.24 -7.97 8.41
CA LEU A 57 24.45 -6.56 8.70
C LEU A 57 24.77 -6.29 10.17
N GLY A 58 24.47 -7.23 11.07
CA GLY A 58 24.60 -7.06 12.51
C GLY A 58 24.35 -8.32 13.33
N PRO A 59 24.16 -8.19 14.67
CA PRO A 59 23.92 -9.32 15.55
C PRO A 59 22.58 -10.00 15.25
N ALA A 60 22.47 -11.30 15.54
CA ALA A 60 21.23 -12.07 15.38
C ALA A 60 20.09 -11.52 16.25
N GLN A 61 20.40 -11.05 17.45
CA GLN A 61 19.46 -10.37 18.35
C GLN A 61 19.51 -8.87 18.08
N GLY A 62 18.32 -8.25 17.89
CA GLY A 62 18.21 -6.81 17.66
C GLY A 62 18.69 -6.00 18.88
N VAL A 63 19.43 -4.93 18.60
CA VAL A 63 19.91 -3.98 19.60
C VAL A 63 19.46 -2.57 19.20
N ALA A 64 18.87 -1.85 20.14
CA ALA A 64 18.44 -0.46 19.96
C ALA A 64 19.35 0.50 20.72
N ALA A 65 19.53 1.72 20.18
CA ALA A 65 20.14 2.81 20.93
C ALA A 65 19.19 3.20 22.09
N SER A 66 19.75 3.39 23.28
CA SER A 66 18.95 3.55 24.51
C SER A 66 18.98 4.96 25.12
N ALA A 67 19.87 5.82 24.67
CA ALA A 67 20.04 7.14 25.26
C ALA A 67 20.76 8.11 24.32
N PHE A 68 20.62 9.40 24.60
CA PHE A 68 21.44 10.46 24.03
C PHE A 68 22.73 10.69 24.84
N PRO A 69 23.82 11.14 24.18
CA PRO A 69 23.95 11.33 22.73
C PRO A 69 24.00 10.01 21.95
N LEU A 70 23.40 10.00 20.74
CA LEU A 70 23.52 8.86 19.85
C LEU A 70 24.98 8.69 19.39
N GLY A 71 25.45 7.44 19.39
CA GLY A 71 26.78 7.11 18.85
C GLY A 71 26.77 6.98 17.33
N THR A 72 27.93 7.13 16.72
CA THR A 72 28.16 6.77 15.31
C THR A 72 28.35 5.27 15.11
N THR A 73 28.37 4.51 16.23
CA THR A 73 28.45 3.05 16.26
C THR A 73 27.44 2.46 17.24
N LEU A 74 26.89 1.30 16.90
CA LEU A 74 26.04 0.50 17.78
C LEU A 74 26.36 -0.98 17.57
N SER A 75 26.68 -1.73 18.63
CA SER A 75 27.06 -3.16 18.55
C SER A 75 28.12 -3.46 17.48
N SER A 76 29.19 -2.65 17.43
CA SER A 76 30.29 -2.76 16.44
C SER A 76 29.84 -2.53 14.98
N ILE A 77 28.71 -1.89 14.77
CA ILE A 77 28.22 -1.48 13.46
C ILE A 77 28.43 0.02 13.30
N SER A 78 28.96 0.43 12.14
CA SER A 78 29.03 1.81 11.68
C SER A 78 28.48 1.91 10.26
N ILE A 79 27.93 3.09 9.92
CA ILE A 79 27.32 3.35 8.63
C ILE A 79 27.93 4.63 8.07
N THR A 80 28.47 4.56 6.86
CA THR A 80 29.01 5.72 6.16
C THR A 80 28.15 6.05 4.96
N VAL A 81 27.92 7.34 4.74
CA VAL A 81 27.25 7.91 3.57
C VAL A 81 28.26 8.82 2.87
N SER A 82 28.54 8.56 1.60
CA SER A 82 29.63 9.21 0.87
C SER A 82 29.21 9.74 -0.48
N GLN A 83 29.62 11.00 -0.78
CA GLN A 83 29.47 11.64 -2.08
C GLN A 83 30.82 12.24 -2.48
N GLY A 84 31.44 11.70 -3.52
CA GLY A 84 32.80 12.11 -3.92
C GLY A 84 33.81 11.95 -2.77
N SER A 85 34.42 13.05 -2.33
CA SER A 85 35.35 13.05 -1.19
C SER A 85 34.69 13.33 0.17
N THR A 86 33.41 13.66 0.20
CA THR A 86 32.67 13.92 1.44
C THR A 86 32.12 12.62 2.01
N THR A 87 32.34 12.39 3.28
CA THR A 87 31.78 11.24 4.01
C THR A 87 31.19 11.69 5.34
N VAL A 88 29.97 11.30 5.62
CA VAL A 88 29.28 11.50 6.89
C VAL A 88 28.95 10.16 7.54
N ALA A 89 28.91 10.12 8.87
CA ALA A 89 28.52 8.93 9.61
C ALA A 89 27.02 9.01 9.94
N ALA A 90 26.22 8.10 9.43
CA ALA A 90 24.84 7.95 9.87
C ALA A 90 24.80 7.36 11.29
N LEU A 91 23.73 7.69 12.04
CA LEU A 91 23.61 7.30 13.44
C LEU A 91 22.70 6.07 13.56
N PRO A 92 23.23 4.89 13.91
CA PRO A 92 22.43 3.68 14.05
C PRO A 92 21.48 3.80 15.25
N LEU A 93 20.18 3.56 15.00
CA LEU A 93 19.12 3.59 16.01
C LEU A 93 18.71 2.17 16.43
N TYR A 94 18.71 1.24 15.48
CA TYR A 94 18.42 -0.18 15.69
C TYR A 94 19.23 -1.00 14.71
N VAL A 95 19.80 -2.11 15.18
CA VAL A 95 20.65 -2.99 14.37
C VAL A 95 20.32 -4.46 14.62
N ARG A 96 20.20 -5.22 13.53
CA ARG A 96 20.01 -6.67 13.51
C ARG A 96 20.69 -7.25 12.26
N GLN A 97 20.79 -8.58 12.16
CA GLN A 97 21.51 -9.22 11.06
C GLN A 97 20.93 -8.93 9.67
N ASP A 98 19.64 -8.63 9.55
CA ASP A 98 18.90 -8.43 8.29
C ASP A 98 18.34 -7.02 8.12
N GLN A 99 18.43 -6.17 9.16
CA GLN A 99 17.86 -4.82 9.17
C GLN A 99 18.64 -3.87 10.07
N ILE A 100 18.88 -2.67 9.58
CA ILE A 100 19.37 -1.54 10.37
C ILE A 100 18.40 -0.36 10.15
N ASN A 101 17.98 0.31 11.24
CA ASN A 101 17.36 1.62 11.17
C ASN A 101 18.39 2.66 11.63
N ALA A 102 18.60 3.69 10.84
CA ALA A 102 19.59 4.72 11.11
C ALA A 102 19.05 6.12 10.80
N LEU A 103 19.60 7.12 11.45
CA LEU A 103 19.33 8.52 11.16
C LEU A 103 20.29 9.02 10.10
N MET A 104 19.77 9.57 9.01
CA MET A 104 20.52 10.30 7.99
C MET A 104 20.93 11.67 8.56
N PRO A 105 22.23 11.99 8.65
CA PRO A 105 22.63 13.27 9.21
C PRO A 105 22.08 14.47 8.45
N SER A 106 21.72 15.52 9.16
CA SER A 106 21.21 16.78 8.58
C SER A 106 22.23 17.48 7.65
N ASN A 107 23.50 17.17 7.76
CA ASN A 107 24.58 17.71 6.93
C ASN A 107 25.01 16.78 5.77
N THR A 108 24.27 15.70 5.50
CA THR A 108 24.53 14.81 4.37
C THR A 108 24.39 15.61 3.05
N PRO A 109 25.31 15.48 2.09
CA PRO A 109 25.18 16.13 0.79
C PRO A 109 23.87 15.73 0.10
N LEU A 110 23.32 16.64 -0.73
CA LEU A 110 22.13 16.33 -1.54
C LEU A 110 22.53 15.68 -2.86
N GLY A 111 21.69 14.77 -3.34
CA GLY A 111 21.88 14.05 -4.60
C GLY A 111 22.21 12.58 -4.40
N TRP A 112 22.96 12.00 -5.35
CA TRP A 112 23.34 10.60 -5.29
C TRP A 112 24.53 10.38 -4.35
N ASP A 113 24.29 9.57 -3.32
CA ASP A 113 25.26 9.12 -2.33
C ASP A 113 25.42 7.61 -2.36
N SER A 114 26.48 7.11 -1.71
CA SER A 114 26.73 5.69 -1.49
C SER A 114 26.72 5.36 -0.01
N VAL A 115 25.90 4.42 0.40
CA VAL A 115 25.86 3.90 1.78
C VAL A 115 26.69 2.64 1.88
N ARG A 116 27.43 2.52 2.98
CA ARG A 116 28.22 1.34 3.33
C ARG A 116 28.06 1.02 4.81
N VAL A 117 27.81 -0.24 5.12
CA VAL A 117 27.78 -0.77 6.49
C VAL A 117 29.09 -1.47 6.82
N THR A 118 29.64 -1.25 8.01
CA THR A 118 30.78 -2.00 8.52
C THR A 118 30.36 -2.68 9.83
N TYR A 119 30.49 -4.00 9.89
CA TYR A 119 30.20 -4.81 11.08
C TYR A 119 31.44 -5.61 11.50
N ASN A 120 31.86 -5.50 12.74
CA ASN A 120 33.07 -6.14 13.28
C ASN A 120 34.33 -5.93 12.40
N GLY A 121 34.47 -4.73 11.82
CA GLY A 121 35.59 -4.37 10.93
C GLY A 121 35.46 -4.86 9.49
N THR A 122 34.44 -5.66 9.16
CA THR A 122 34.16 -6.12 7.79
C THR A 122 33.11 -5.22 7.15
N SER A 123 33.36 -4.74 5.94
CA SER A 123 32.49 -3.80 5.24
C SER A 123 31.62 -4.49 4.19
N SER A 124 30.40 -3.98 4.01
CA SER A 124 29.46 -4.41 2.97
C SER A 124 29.85 -3.89 1.57
N ASN A 125 29.06 -4.27 0.57
CA ASN A 125 29.00 -3.56 -0.71
C ASN A 125 28.56 -2.11 -0.50
N TYR A 126 28.86 -1.25 -1.46
CA TYR A 126 28.23 0.05 -1.58
C TYR A 126 26.82 -0.08 -2.14
N SER A 127 25.87 0.71 -1.63
CA SER A 127 24.51 0.77 -2.12
C SER A 127 24.13 2.22 -2.39
N PRO A 128 23.60 2.56 -3.59
CA PRO A 128 23.22 3.93 -3.92
C PRO A 128 21.99 4.37 -3.13
N VAL A 129 21.94 5.67 -2.81
CA VAL A 129 20.79 6.34 -2.21
C VAL A 129 20.69 7.75 -2.77
N PHE A 130 19.47 8.23 -3.02
CA PHE A 130 19.25 9.61 -3.43
C PHE A 130 18.80 10.43 -2.22
N VAL A 131 19.65 11.36 -1.79
CA VAL A 131 19.41 12.21 -0.62
C VAL A 131 18.78 13.53 -1.05
N VAL A 132 17.69 13.90 -0.38
CA VAL A 132 16.94 15.14 -0.63
C VAL A 132 16.79 15.95 0.66
N HIS A 133 16.37 17.21 0.52
CA HIS A 133 16.13 18.06 1.67
C HIS A 133 15.00 17.51 2.55
N ASP A 134 13.85 17.16 1.95
CA ASP A 134 12.68 16.60 2.63
C ASP A 134 12.01 15.51 1.78
N SER A 135 11.50 14.49 2.44
CA SER A 135 10.76 13.35 1.86
C SER A 135 9.93 12.73 2.99
N PRO A 136 8.72 13.25 3.25
CA PRO A 136 7.94 12.82 4.39
C PRO A 136 7.47 11.38 4.24
N GLY A 137 7.58 10.61 5.31
CA GLY A 137 7.03 9.26 5.41
C GLY A 137 6.24 9.13 6.70
N ILE A 138 4.95 8.77 6.61
CA ILE A 138 4.06 8.55 7.75
C ILE A 138 4.30 7.15 8.28
N PHE A 139 4.58 7.03 9.59
CA PHE A 139 4.61 5.72 10.26
C PHE A 139 3.21 5.13 10.33
N THR A 140 3.12 3.82 10.15
CA THR A 140 1.86 3.07 10.23
C THR A 140 1.94 1.96 11.26
N PHE A 141 0.80 1.61 11.89
CA PHE A 141 0.74 0.49 12.83
C PHE A 141 0.98 -0.88 12.18
N THR A 142 0.84 -0.97 10.87
CA THR A 142 1.21 -2.18 10.10
C THR A 142 2.71 -2.35 9.95
N GLY A 143 3.49 -1.26 10.09
CA GLY A 143 4.94 -1.26 9.83
C GLY A 143 5.32 -1.44 8.36
N THR A 144 4.40 -1.14 7.42
CA THR A 144 4.59 -1.34 5.98
C THR A 144 4.43 -0.05 5.16
N GLY A 145 4.18 1.08 5.81
CA GLY A 145 3.83 2.33 5.13
C GLY A 145 2.39 2.42 4.64
N LEU A 146 1.57 1.37 4.83
CA LEU A 146 0.17 1.29 4.42
C LEU A 146 -0.74 1.12 5.64
N GLY A 147 -2.01 1.50 5.51
CA GLY A 147 -3.03 1.32 6.55
C GLY A 147 -2.99 2.36 7.67
N PRO A 148 -3.44 2.03 8.89
CA PRO A 148 -3.62 3.00 9.96
C PRO A 148 -2.33 3.73 10.35
N ALA A 149 -2.37 5.07 10.29
CA ALA A 149 -1.28 5.94 10.65
C ALA A 149 -0.94 5.85 12.14
N ALA A 150 0.34 5.99 12.49
CA ALA A 150 0.77 6.24 13.85
C ALA A 150 0.33 7.66 14.25
N LEU A 151 -0.90 7.76 14.74
CA LEU A 151 -1.61 9.00 14.99
C LEU A 151 -2.35 8.91 16.33
N GLN A 152 -2.39 10.02 17.07
CA GLN A 152 -3.05 10.10 18.38
C GLN A 152 -4.14 11.16 18.36
N ASN A 153 -5.31 10.80 18.89
CA ASN A 153 -6.41 11.71 19.18
C ASN A 153 -6.03 12.57 20.40
N TYR A 154 -5.66 13.83 20.20
CA TYR A 154 -5.33 14.72 21.32
C TYR A 154 -6.60 15.12 22.07
N LEU A 155 -6.73 14.69 23.30
CA LEU A 155 -7.84 15.04 24.20
C LEU A 155 -7.42 16.07 25.23
N THR A 156 -6.29 15.83 25.89
CA THR A 156 -5.66 16.72 26.89
C THR A 156 -4.16 16.46 26.91
N ALA A 157 -3.39 17.31 27.57
CA ALA A 157 -1.95 17.11 27.76
C ALA A 157 -1.57 15.78 28.44
N SER A 158 -2.50 15.15 29.16
CA SER A 158 -2.30 13.85 29.83
C SER A 158 -3.05 12.68 29.16
N SER A 159 -3.75 12.92 28.06
CA SER A 159 -4.57 11.91 27.39
C SER A 159 -4.56 12.10 25.87
N ALA A 160 -3.84 11.23 25.19
CA ALA A 160 -3.77 11.18 23.72
C ALA A 160 -3.78 9.71 23.25
N PRO A 161 -4.96 9.03 23.29
CA PRO A 161 -5.05 7.64 22.82
C PRO A 161 -4.79 7.55 21.32
N SER A 162 -4.25 6.43 20.86
CA SER A 162 -4.06 6.20 19.44
C SER A 162 -5.38 6.26 18.68
N ASN A 163 -5.40 6.96 17.54
CA ASN A 163 -6.49 6.87 16.57
C ASN A 163 -6.58 5.44 16.06
N SER A 164 -7.74 4.87 16.08
CA SER A 164 -7.97 3.48 15.71
C SER A 164 -9.40 3.24 15.26
N LEU A 165 -9.66 2.07 14.69
CA LEU A 165 -11.01 1.65 14.29
C LEU A 165 -12.01 1.60 15.46
N LEU A 166 -11.51 1.58 16.71
CA LEU A 166 -12.32 1.57 17.94
C LEU A 166 -12.33 2.92 18.67
N ALA A 167 -11.44 3.84 18.28
CA ALA A 167 -11.27 5.16 18.85
C ALA A 167 -11.01 6.19 17.76
N SER A 168 -12.07 6.55 17.03
CA SER A 168 -12.03 7.49 15.92
C SER A 168 -11.83 8.92 16.37
N ALA A 169 -11.19 9.73 15.53
CA ALA A 169 -11.16 11.19 15.65
C ALA A 169 -12.54 11.79 15.36
N LYS A 170 -12.75 13.02 15.82
CA LYS A 170 -13.93 13.83 15.48
C LYS A 170 -13.52 14.96 14.53
N PRO A 171 -14.41 15.43 13.65
CA PRO A 171 -14.22 16.72 13.00
C PRO A 171 -13.93 17.83 14.02
N GLY A 172 -13.00 18.72 13.71
CA GLY A 172 -12.53 19.78 14.61
C GLY A 172 -11.57 19.34 15.73
N GLN A 173 -11.27 18.06 15.86
CA GLN A 173 -10.33 17.53 16.86
C GLN A 173 -8.89 17.73 16.42
N THR A 174 -8.00 18.01 17.37
CA THR A 174 -6.55 18.02 17.11
C THR A 174 -6.01 16.60 17.14
N GLU A 175 -5.19 16.28 16.15
CA GLU A 175 -4.51 15.00 15.99
C GLU A 175 -3.00 15.21 15.99
N VAL A 176 -2.27 14.24 16.55
CA VAL A 176 -0.81 14.20 16.59
C VAL A 176 -0.32 13.08 15.68
N LEU A 177 0.27 13.44 14.55
CA LEU A 177 0.76 12.50 13.54
C LEU A 177 2.27 12.30 13.65
N TYR A 178 2.72 11.05 13.68
CA TYR A 178 4.14 10.69 13.70
C TYR A 178 4.63 10.26 12.32
N LEU A 179 5.77 10.84 11.93
CA LEU A 179 6.38 10.64 10.64
C LEU A 179 7.92 10.82 10.72
N THR A 180 8.58 10.75 9.59
CA THR A 180 10.00 11.14 9.43
C THR A 180 10.19 11.83 8.10
N GLY A 181 11.22 12.68 7.96
CA GLY A 181 11.62 13.24 6.68
C GLY A 181 11.13 14.65 6.39
N LEU A 182 10.80 15.46 7.41
CA LEU A 182 10.46 16.88 7.25
C LEU A 182 11.68 17.79 6.96
N GLY A 183 12.89 17.24 6.92
CA GLY A 183 14.10 17.97 6.57
C GLY A 183 15.13 18.09 7.71
N PRO A 184 16.25 18.78 7.44
CA PRO A 184 17.37 18.89 8.38
C PRO A 184 17.07 19.81 9.56
N ILE A 185 17.85 19.66 10.63
CA ILE A 185 17.91 20.58 11.76
C ILE A 185 19.30 21.22 11.86
N SER A 186 19.38 22.38 12.49
CA SER A 186 20.65 23.06 12.76
C SER A 186 21.35 22.58 14.03
N ALA A 187 20.60 21.93 14.94
CA ALA A 187 21.16 21.31 16.14
C ALA A 187 21.89 20.01 15.80
N PRO A 188 22.81 19.53 16.65
CA PRO A 188 23.45 18.23 16.44
C PRO A 188 22.43 17.09 16.43
N ASP A 189 22.43 16.28 15.38
CA ASP A 189 21.49 15.16 15.18
C ASP A 189 21.60 14.06 16.28
N ASN A 190 22.73 13.97 16.94
CA ASN A 190 22.98 12.98 17.98
C ASN A 190 22.45 13.37 19.38
N GLN A 191 21.89 14.57 19.52
CA GLN A 191 21.29 15.07 20.75
C GLN A 191 19.77 14.96 20.74
N ALA A 192 19.13 15.11 21.90
CA ALA A 192 17.69 15.26 21.96
C ALA A 192 17.24 16.44 21.10
N PRO A 193 16.26 16.24 20.19
CA PRO A 193 15.89 17.26 19.22
C PRO A 193 15.27 18.48 19.94
N PRO A 194 15.56 19.70 19.45
CA PRO A 194 14.93 20.91 19.99
C PRO A 194 13.44 20.94 19.63
N LEU A 195 12.64 21.50 20.51
CA LEU A 195 11.23 21.81 20.22
C LEU A 195 11.13 23.00 19.26
N GLY A 196 10.10 22.99 18.43
CA GLY A 196 9.77 24.06 17.51
C GLY A 196 9.50 23.57 16.09
N ASN A 197 8.85 24.41 15.32
CA ASN A 197 8.56 24.13 13.92
C ASN A 197 9.86 24.07 13.10
N LEU A 198 9.94 23.13 12.15
CA LEU A 198 10.94 23.14 11.11
C LEU A 198 10.62 24.23 10.09
N ALA A 199 11.66 24.63 9.32
CA ALA A 199 11.51 25.65 8.29
C ALA A 199 10.71 25.14 7.07
N THR A 200 10.65 23.83 6.86
CA THR A 200 9.93 23.20 5.74
C THR A 200 8.42 23.36 5.94
N PRO A 201 7.71 24.12 5.09
CA PRO A 201 6.26 24.18 5.14
C PRO A 201 5.66 22.84 4.77
N VAL A 202 4.62 22.44 5.51
CA VAL A 202 3.90 21.18 5.27
C VAL A 202 2.42 21.41 5.09
N GLU A 203 1.80 20.56 4.28
CA GLU A 203 0.36 20.45 4.11
C GLU A 203 -0.07 19.05 4.52
N VAL A 204 -1.16 18.96 5.28
CA VAL A 204 -1.82 17.70 5.63
C VAL A 204 -3.16 17.64 4.91
N TRP A 205 -3.46 16.51 4.31
CA TRP A 205 -4.71 16.25 3.61
C TRP A 205 -5.42 15.07 4.24
N VAL A 206 -6.70 15.24 4.59
CA VAL A 206 -7.54 14.24 5.24
C VAL A 206 -8.73 13.94 4.34
N GLY A 207 -8.78 12.74 3.76
CA GLY A 207 -9.82 12.36 2.80
C GLY A 207 -9.90 13.29 1.56
N GLY A 208 -8.78 13.92 1.18
CA GLY A 208 -8.73 14.90 0.09
C GLY A 208 -9.06 16.33 0.50
N VAL A 209 -9.32 16.59 1.78
CA VAL A 209 -9.61 17.93 2.34
C VAL A 209 -8.37 18.45 3.06
N PRO A 210 -7.91 19.71 2.80
CA PRO A 210 -6.76 20.28 3.50
C PRO A 210 -7.07 20.53 4.98
N ALA A 211 -6.15 20.12 5.85
CA ALA A 211 -6.23 20.29 7.30
C ALA A 211 -5.39 21.49 7.77
N THR A 212 -5.82 22.14 8.85
CA THR A 212 -5.05 23.20 9.48
C THR A 212 -3.92 22.59 10.32
N VAL A 213 -2.67 22.85 9.94
CA VAL A 213 -1.47 22.43 10.68
C VAL A 213 -1.18 23.46 11.77
N THR A 214 -1.00 23.00 13.01
CA THR A 214 -0.69 23.85 14.17
C THR A 214 0.73 23.67 14.69
N TYR A 215 1.36 22.54 14.38
CA TYR A 215 2.77 22.24 14.66
C TYR A 215 3.34 21.34 13.55
N SER A 216 4.60 21.59 13.16
CA SER A 216 5.36 20.69 12.27
C SER A 216 6.83 20.77 12.62
N GLY A 217 7.34 19.75 13.32
CA GLY A 217 8.71 19.77 13.82
C GLY A 217 9.19 18.41 14.28
N ARG A 218 10.32 18.39 14.97
CA ARG A 218 10.81 17.17 15.61
C ARG A 218 9.88 16.78 16.76
N SER A 219 9.62 15.47 16.88
CA SER A 219 9.00 14.94 18.09
C SER A 219 10.00 15.02 19.25
N PRO A 220 9.58 15.49 20.42
CA PRO A 220 10.49 15.64 21.56
C PRO A 220 11.02 14.31 22.10
N CYS A 221 10.43 13.18 21.71
CA CYS A 221 10.86 11.89 22.23
C CYS A 221 12.17 11.38 21.61
N CYS A 222 12.37 11.63 20.30
CA CYS A 222 13.29 10.74 19.58
C CYS A 222 13.89 11.44 18.34
N SER A 223 15.21 11.29 18.12
CA SER A 223 15.86 11.82 16.91
C SER A 223 15.32 11.19 15.64
N GLY A 224 15.08 12.04 14.64
CA GLY A 224 14.56 11.63 13.33
C GLY A 224 13.08 11.32 13.29
N PHE A 225 12.40 11.26 14.44
CA PHE A 225 10.95 11.29 14.48
C PHE A 225 10.48 12.73 14.33
N ASP A 226 9.59 12.93 13.37
CA ASP A 226 8.87 14.17 13.17
C ASP A 226 7.45 14.04 13.72
N GLN A 227 6.89 15.18 14.07
CA GLN A 227 5.53 15.32 14.59
C GLN A 227 4.82 16.43 13.83
N ILE A 228 3.59 16.17 13.41
CA ILE A 228 2.68 17.19 12.90
C ILE A 228 1.42 17.16 13.75
N ASP A 229 1.06 18.32 14.30
CA ASP A 229 -0.24 18.49 14.93
C ASP A 229 -1.15 19.22 13.95
N PHE A 230 -2.33 18.66 13.71
CA PHE A 230 -3.30 19.24 12.79
C PHE A 230 -4.73 19.09 13.30
N VAL A 231 -5.63 19.93 12.80
CA VAL A 231 -7.06 19.88 13.12
C VAL A 231 -7.79 19.13 12.02
N VAL A 232 -8.56 18.11 12.38
CA VAL A 232 -9.40 17.36 11.43
C VAL A 232 -10.40 18.32 10.81
N PRO A 233 -10.46 18.46 9.46
CA PRO A 233 -11.42 19.35 8.83
C PRO A 233 -12.88 19.00 9.16
N ASP A 234 -13.72 20.01 9.37
CA ASP A 234 -15.14 19.81 9.68
C ASP A 234 -15.90 19.07 8.60
N ASN A 235 -15.46 19.22 7.34
CA ASN A 235 -16.03 18.57 6.15
C ASN A 235 -15.22 17.35 5.68
N ALA A 236 -14.31 16.83 6.51
CA ALA A 236 -13.60 15.60 6.19
C ALA A 236 -14.59 14.43 6.05
N PRO A 237 -14.41 13.54 5.06
CA PRO A 237 -15.25 12.35 4.97
C PRO A 237 -15.08 11.49 6.22
N GLN A 238 -16.16 10.82 6.63
CA GLN A 238 -16.15 9.92 7.78
C GLN A 238 -16.03 8.48 7.31
N GLY A 239 -15.36 7.64 8.09
CA GLY A 239 -15.15 6.23 7.78
C GLY A 239 -14.06 5.61 8.62
N CYS A 240 -13.82 4.32 8.37
CA CYS A 240 -12.81 3.54 9.08
C CYS A 240 -11.39 3.76 8.52
N TRP A 241 -11.26 4.02 7.24
CA TRP A 241 -9.97 4.19 6.55
C TRP A 241 -9.95 5.47 5.71
N VAL A 242 -10.13 6.61 6.36
CA VAL A 242 -10.04 7.93 5.72
C VAL A 242 -8.57 8.19 5.39
N PRO A 243 -8.20 8.43 4.12
CA PRO A 243 -6.81 8.65 3.75
C PRO A 243 -6.23 9.91 4.40
N VAL A 244 -5.02 9.81 4.91
CA VAL A 244 -4.22 10.93 5.37
C VAL A 244 -2.87 10.93 4.65
N SER A 245 -2.47 12.08 4.14
CA SER A 245 -1.20 12.28 3.44
C SER A 245 -0.56 13.61 3.80
N VAL A 246 0.76 13.68 3.67
CA VAL A 246 1.57 14.87 3.96
C VAL A 246 2.32 15.26 2.70
N ARG A 247 2.31 16.54 2.36
CA ARG A 247 3.10 17.13 1.29
C ARG A 247 3.96 18.26 1.83
N THR A 248 5.19 18.35 1.38
CA THR A 248 6.09 19.43 1.70
C THR A 248 6.10 20.52 0.61
N SER A 249 6.68 21.69 0.89
CA SER A 249 6.77 22.80 -0.05
C SER A 249 7.56 22.50 -1.32
N HIS A 250 8.47 21.52 -1.28
CA HIS A 250 9.19 21.03 -2.46
C HIS A 250 8.32 20.06 -3.31
N ALA A 251 7.01 20.03 -3.06
CA ALA A 251 6.04 19.16 -3.71
C ALA A 251 6.31 17.66 -3.52
N THR A 252 7.14 17.29 -2.54
CA THR A 252 7.35 15.90 -2.18
C THR A 252 6.15 15.40 -1.39
N LEU A 253 5.49 14.38 -1.93
CA LEU A 253 4.34 13.72 -1.31
C LEU A 253 4.81 12.46 -0.59
N GLY A 254 4.37 12.29 0.66
CA GLY A 254 4.57 11.06 1.42
C GLY A 254 3.61 9.94 1.02
N ASN A 255 3.71 8.82 1.72
CA ASN A 255 2.74 7.72 1.57
C ASN A 255 1.33 8.14 2.02
N PHE A 256 0.33 7.43 1.50
CA PHE A 256 -1.05 7.52 1.98
C PHE A 256 -1.24 6.49 3.10
N ALA A 257 -1.41 7.00 4.31
CA ALA A 257 -1.88 6.20 5.45
C ALA A 257 -3.38 6.43 5.67
N SER A 258 -3.97 5.82 6.68
CA SER A 258 -5.39 6.01 6.98
C SER A 258 -5.62 6.39 8.44
N MET A 259 -6.76 7.04 8.70
CA MET A 259 -7.26 7.33 10.04
C MET A 259 -8.75 7.04 10.12
N ALA A 260 -9.23 6.75 11.32
CA ALA A 260 -10.66 6.58 11.56
C ALA A 260 -11.29 7.91 11.99
N ILE A 261 -12.39 8.30 11.33
CA ILE A 261 -13.15 9.52 11.65
C ILE A 261 -14.62 9.17 11.84
N ASN A 262 -15.18 9.63 12.95
CA ASN A 262 -16.61 9.51 13.26
C ASN A 262 -17.07 10.77 14.03
N SER A 263 -18.18 11.37 13.65
CA SER A 263 -18.71 12.60 14.25
C SER A 263 -18.89 12.51 15.77
N ASN A 264 -19.15 11.31 16.30
CA ASN A 264 -19.31 11.08 17.74
C ASN A 264 -18.02 10.56 18.41
N GLY A 265 -16.97 10.27 17.63
CA GLY A 265 -15.81 9.51 18.11
C GLY A 265 -16.16 8.04 18.39
N GLY A 266 -15.32 7.35 19.14
CA GLY A 266 -15.52 5.92 19.44
C GLY A 266 -15.26 5.02 18.24
N ALA A 267 -15.98 3.89 18.14
CA ALA A 267 -15.80 2.97 17.03
C ALA A 267 -16.20 3.59 15.70
N CYS A 268 -15.39 3.36 14.67
CA CYS A 268 -15.71 3.81 13.33
C CYS A 268 -16.92 3.08 12.73
N SER A 269 -17.56 3.71 11.76
CA SER A 269 -18.63 3.14 10.98
C SER A 269 -18.44 3.48 9.51
N ASP A 270 -18.62 2.51 8.64
CA ASP A 270 -18.54 2.68 7.20
C ASP A 270 -19.68 1.92 6.53
N ALA A 271 -20.80 2.60 6.37
CA ALA A 271 -22.01 2.02 5.77
C ALA A 271 -21.86 1.83 4.24
N SER A 272 -20.91 2.51 3.61
CA SER A 272 -20.64 2.41 2.17
C SER A 272 -19.78 1.21 1.81
N ASN A 273 -19.10 0.60 2.79
CA ASN A 273 -18.26 -0.57 2.62
C ASN A 273 -18.84 -1.77 3.39
N SER A 274 -19.55 -2.65 2.69
CA SER A 274 -20.16 -3.86 3.26
C SER A 274 -19.14 -4.84 3.88
N LEU A 275 -17.87 -4.72 3.51
CA LEU A 275 -16.76 -5.55 4.01
C LEU A 275 -16.02 -4.92 5.19
N SER A 276 -16.38 -3.71 5.63
CA SER A 276 -15.73 -3.02 6.75
C SER A 276 -15.87 -3.80 8.07
N ALA A 277 -17.06 -4.28 8.36
CA ALA A 277 -17.34 -4.96 9.63
C ALA A 277 -16.48 -6.23 9.88
N PRO A 278 -16.30 -7.15 8.92
CA PRO A 278 -15.42 -8.30 9.11
C PRO A 278 -13.94 -7.91 9.22
N VAL A 279 -13.48 -6.89 8.52
CA VAL A 279 -12.10 -6.40 8.69
C VAL A 279 -11.89 -5.85 10.10
N VAL A 280 -12.83 -5.03 10.60
CA VAL A 280 -12.74 -4.43 11.96
C VAL A 280 -12.90 -5.48 13.07
N LYS A 281 -13.91 -6.34 12.96
CA LYS A 281 -14.31 -7.27 14.03
C LYS A 281 -13.69 -8.66 13.92
N GLY A 282 -13.05 -8.95 12.81
CA GLY A 282 -12.56 -10.28 12.48
C GLY A 282 -13.68 -11.26 12.10
N GLY A 283 -13.28 -12.38 11.54
CA GLY A 283 -14.15 -13.47 11.11
C GLY A 283 -13.87 -13.94 9.70
N SER A 284 -14.53 -14.99 9.29
CA SER A 284 -14.43 -15.55 7.95
C SER A 284 -15.24 -14.70 6.95
N VAL A 285 -14.59 -14.32 5.85
CA VAL A 285 -15.16 -13.48 4.78
C VAL A 285 -15.13 -14.26 3.48
N GLY A 286 -16.20 -14.19 2.70
CA GLY A 286 -16.27 -14.70 1.34
C GLY A 286 -16.69 -13.58 0.38
N VAL A 287 -15.93 -13.36 -0.67
CA VAL A 287 -16.25 -12.40 -1.75
C VAL A 287 -16.31 -13.15 -3.06
N LEU A 288 -17.51 -13.24 -3.62
CA LEU A 288 -17.80 -13.81 -4.93
C LEU A 288 -17.99 -12.68 -5.92
N THR A 289 -17.28 -12.69 -7.03
CA THR A 289 -17.42 -11.62 -8.04
C THR A 289 -17.64 -12.21 -9.42
N LEU A 290 -18.67 -11.71 -10.12
CA LEU A 290 -18.86 -11.88 -11.55
C LEU A 290 -18.41 -10.60 -12.24
N THR A 291 -17.38 -10.67 -13.07
CA THR A 291 -16.78 -9.49 -13.72
C THR A 291 -16.85 -9.61 -15.23
N ARG A 292 -17.39 -8.61 -15.88
CA ARG A 292 -17.10 -8.31 -17.29
C ARG A 292 -16.08 -7.19 -17.36
N ALA A 293 -14.91 -7.50 -17.91
CA ALA A 293 -13.83 -6.54 -18.12
C ALA A 293 -13.67 -6.24 -19.62
N ALA A 294 -13.70 -4.95 -19.98
CA ALA A 294 -13.41 -4.46 -21.32
C ALA A 294 -12.21 -3.52 -21.25
N VAL A 295 -11.08 -3.92 -21.82
CA VAL A 295 -9.81 -3.18 -21.72
C VAL A 295 -9.36 -2.77 -23.12
N HIS A 296 -9.02 -1.51 -23.27
CA HIS A 296 -8.39 -0.96 -24.46
C HIS A 296 -6.87 -0.89 -24.21
N GLU A 297 -6.13 -1.81 -24.80
CA GLU A 297 -4.68 -1.89 -24.64
C GLU A 297 -3.94 -1.31 -25.85
N ASP A 298 -3.02 -0.40 -25.58
CA ASP A 298 -2.00 0.02 -26.54
C ASP A 298 -0.74 -0.82 -26.28
N ILE A 299 -0.53 -1.82 -27.11
CA ILE A 299 0.61 -2.76 -26.99
C ILE A 299 1.84 -2.28 -27.78
N GLY A 300 1.90 -1.01 -28.18
CA GLY A 300 3.06 -0.43 -28.90
C GLY A 300 3.16 -0.85 -30.39
N VAL A 301 2.17 -1.54 -30.92
CA VAL A 301 1.98 -1.77 -32.37
C VAL A 301 0.84 -0.87 -32.81
N ASN A 302 0.87 -0.35 -34.03
CA ASN A 302 -0.03 0.66 -34.59
C ASN A 302 -1.55 0.34 -34.54
N THR A 303 -1.95 -0.67 -33.81
CA THR A 303 -3.34 -1.09 -33.67
C THR A 303 -3.60 -1.41 -32.19
N PRO A 304 -4.33 -0.56 -31.47
CA PRO A 304 -4.76 -0.88 -30.12
C PRO A 304 -5.66 -2.12 -30.12
N LEU A 305 -5.59 -2.90 -29.06
CA LEU A 305 -6.33 -4.15 -28.89
C LEU A 305 -7.46 -3.93 -27.88
N ASP A 306 -8.71 -4.14 -28.32
CA ASP A 306 -9.86 -4.20 -27.40
C ASP A 306 -10.07 -5.64 -26.94
N ILE A 307 -9.85 -5.88 -25.64
CA ILE A 307 -10.04 -7.19 -25.02
C ILE A 307 -11.29 -7.11 -24.14
N THR A 308 -12.21 -8.07 -24.31
CA THR A 308 -13.36 -8.20 -23.42
C THR A 308 -13.46 -9.64 -22.94
N ASP A 309 -13.49 -9.82 -21.60
CA ASP A 309 -13.55 -11.10 -20.96
C ASP A 309 -14.57 -11.14 -19.80
N ASP A 310 -15.02 -12.35 -19.49
CA ASP A 310 -15.93 -12.64 -18.36
C ASP A 310 -15.22 -13.56 -17.36
N PHE A 311 -15.22 -13.14 -16.09
CA PHE A 311 -14.56 -13.87 -15.00
C PHE A 311 -15.52 -14.12 -13.84
N LEU A 312 -15.28 -15.24 -13.16
CA LEU A 312 -15.73 -15.47 -11.80
C LEU A 312 -14.50 -15.48 -10.90
N THR A 313 -14.53 -14.70 -9.83
CA THR A 313 -13.55 -14.80 -8.75
C THR A 313 -14.24 -15.17 -7.46
N PHE A 314 -13.58 -15.96 -6.62
CA PHE A 314 -14.04 -16.24 -5.27
C PHE A 314 -12.83 -16.23 -4.33
N ASN A 315 -12.87 -15.32 -3.38
CA ASN A 315 -11.89 -15.24 -2.30
C ASN A 315 -12.60 -15.50 -0.98
N ALA A 316 -12.10 -16.48 -0.24
CA ALA A 316 -12.56 -16.74 1.12
C ALA A 316 -11.34 -16.74 2.06
N GLU A 317 -11.40 -15.95 3.12
CA GLU A 317 -10.28 -15.76 4.02
C GLU A 317 -10.73 -15.49 5.45
N GLN A 318 -9.83 -15.78 6.40
CA GLN A 318 -10.02 -15.46 7.80
C GLN A 318 -9.38 -14.10 8.10
N GLN A 319 -10.18 -13.16 8.58
CA GLN A 319 -9.74 -11.85 9.08
C GLN A 319 -9.54 -11.92 10.59
N ASN A 320 -8.41 -11.38 11.09
CA ASN A 320 -8.14 -11.36 12.53
C ASN A 320 -8.86 -10.22 13.26
N GLY A 321 -9.21 -9.16 12.55
CA GLY A 321 -9.78 -7.96 13.14
C GLY A 321 -8.78 -7.18 14.01
N GLY A 322 -9.31 -6.19 14.72
CA GLY A 322 -8.54 -5.42 15.70
C GLY A 322 -8.56 -3.91 15.49
N ALA A 323 -8.01 -3.19 16.46
CA ALA A 323 -8.01 -1.73 16.49
C ALA A 323 -7.29 -1.08 15.29
N PHE A 324 -6.31 -1.76 14.72
CA PHE A 324 -5.50 -1.30 13.59
C PHE A 324 -5.60 -2.25 12.39
N ALA A 325 -6.73 -2.94 12.27
CA ALA A 325 -6.98 -3.88 11.19
C ALA A 325 -6.98 -3.15 9.83
N PHE A 326 -6.31 -3.76 8.85
CA PHE A 326 -6.22 -3.24 7.50
C PHE A 326 -6.05 -4.40 6.51
N ALA A 327 -6.86 -4.40 5.47
CA ALA A 327 -6.76 -5.31 4.35
C ALA A 327 -6.90 -4.48 3.06
N PRO A 328 -5.84 -4.33 2.24
CA PRO A 328 -5.90 -3.62 0.97
C PRO A 328 -7.09 -4.11 0.13
N PHE A 329 -7.75 -3.21 -0.59
CA PHE A 329 -8.95 -3.45 -1.41
C PHE A 329 -10.23 -3.88 -0.65
N LEU A 330 -10.15 -4.29 0.63
CA LEU A 330 -11.32 -4.44 1.50
C LEU A 330 -11.52 -3.21 2.41
N SER A 331 -10.42 -2.58 2.80
CA SER A 331 -10.39 -1.33 3.57
C SER A 331 -10.51 -0.11 2.65
N LEU A 332 -11.65 0.01 1.97
CA LEU A 332 -11.88 1.07 0.99
C LEU A 332 -11.88 2.45 1.64
N PRO A 333 -11.34 3.49 0.97
CA PRO A 333 -11.51 4.87 1.40
C PRO A 333 -12.99 5.28 1.29
N PRO A 334 -13.47 6.25 2.08
CA PRO A 334 -14.84 6.73 1.99
C PRO A 334 -15.17 7.31 0.60
N PRO A 335 -16.44 7.25 0.18
CA PRO A 335 -16.88 7.88 -1.07
C PRO A 335 -16.45 9.34 -1.18
N GLY A 336 -15.95 9.74 -2.34
CA GLY A 336 -15.40 11.07 -2.61
C GLY A 336 -13.89 11.18 -2.31
N SER A 337 -13.22 10.12 -1.89
CA SER A 337 -11.80 10.15 -1.55
C SER A 337 -10.98 9.09 -2.30
N CYS A 338 -9.65 9.28 -2.27
CA CYS A 338 -8.67 8.41 -2.91
C CYS A 338 -7.56 8.02 -1.94
N THR A 339 -7.05 6.82 -2.09
CA THR A 339 -5.81 6.35 -1.44
C THR A 339 -4.80 5.90 -2.49
N VAL A 340 -3.53 5.78 -2.09
CA VAL A 340 -2.47 5.24 -2.94
C VAL A 340 -1.76 4.12 -2.20
N TYR A 341 -1.59 3.01 -2.86
CA TYR A 341 -0.77 1.88 -2.40
C TYR A 341 0.54 1.87 -3.16
N GLN A 342 1.65 1.77 -2.44
CA GLN A 342 2.99 1.64 -3.00
C GLN A 342 3.62 0.34 -2.50
N GLY A 343 4.39 -0.35 -3.34
CA GLY A 343 5.02 -1.61 -2.94
C GLY A 343 6.00 -2.16 -3.96
N VAL A 344 6.57 -3.31 -3.61
CA VAL A 344 7.50 -4.05 -4.46
C VAL A 344 6.71 -4.94 -5.42
N GLY A 345 7.14 -5.00 -6.68
CA GLY A 345 6.52 -5.80 -7.73
C GLY A 345 5.37 -5.08 -8.44
N ASP A 346 4.70 -5.80 -9.32
CA ASP A 346 3.59 -5.29 -10.10
C ASP A 346 2.26 -5.51 -9.36
N PHE A 347 1.54 -4.44 -9.05
CA PHE A 347 0.24 -4.52 -8.36
C PHE A 347 -0.86 -5.19 -9.18
N PHE A 348 -0.76 -5.16 -10.50
CA PHE A 348 -1.73 -5.82 -11.36
C PHE A 348 -1.51 -7.33 -11.45
N GLU A 349 -0.36 -7.83 -10.96
CA GLU A 349 -0.14 -9.25 -10.73
C GLU A 349 -0.52 -9.60 -9.28
N SER A 350 -1.55 -10.42 -9.12
CA SER A 350 -2.18 -10.75 -7.83
C SER A 350 -1.23 -11.28 -6.73
N ALA A 351 -0.02 -11.71 -7.10
CA ALA A 351 0.99 -12.19 -6.15
C ALA A 351 1.68 -11.06 -5.34
N ASN A 352 1.59 -9.82 -5.80
CA ASN A 352 2.35 -8.68 -5.23
C ASN A 352 1.50 -7.66 -4.49
N VAL A 353 0.19 -7.92 -4.32
CA VAL A 353 -0.66 -7.07 -3.48
C VAL A 353 -0.13 -7.13 -2.04
N PRO A 354 0.16 -5.98 -1.40
CA PRO A 354 0.58 -5.97 -0.02
C PRO A 354 -0.43 -6.71 0.84
N GLN A 355 0.04 -7.74 1.55
CA GLN A 355 -0.83 -8.49 2.46
C GLN A 355 -1.25 -7.55 3.60
N GLY A 356 -2.52 -7.49 3.86
CA GLY A 356 -3.04 -6.77 5.01
C GLY A 356 -2.54 -7.40 6.32
N SER A 357 -2.48 -6.60 7.37
CA SER A 357 -2.07 -7.06 8.71
C SER A 357 -3.04 -8.09 9.33
N THR A 358 -4.16 -8.36 8.68
CA THR A 358 -5.31 -9.06 9.28
C THR A 358 -5.64 -10.42 8.67
N VAL A 359 -5.05 -10.78 7.52
CA VAL A 359 -5.36 -12.06 6.87
C VAL A 359 -4.56 -13.19 7.53
N SER A 360 -5.23 -14.19 8.06
CA SER A 360 -4.59 -15.35 8.70
C SER A 360 -4.66 -16.65 7.90
N GLY A 361 -5.32 -16.68 6.76
CA GLY A 361 -5.34 -17.84 5.87
C GLY A 361 -6.51 -17.85 4.88
N ALA A 362 -6.26 -18.47 3.72
CA ALA A 362 -7.29 -18.75 2.75
C ALA A 362 -8.20 -19.89 3.25
N LEU A 363 -9.49 -19.78 2.95
CA LEU A 363 -10.51 -20.78 3.28
C LEU A 363 -10.90 -21.56 2.02
N ASP A 364 -10.88 -22.88 2.09
CA ASP A 364 -11.29 -23.75 0.99
C ASP A 364 -12.81 -23.81 0.88
N ALA A 365 -13.34 -23.35 -0.24
CA ALA A 365 -14.74 -23.42 -0.65
C ALA A 365 -14.98 -24.34 -1.86
N GLY A 366 -13.97 -25.12 -2.23
CA GLY A 366 -13.98 -25.96 -3.43
C GLY A 366 -13.51 -25.22 -4.68
N THR A 367 -13.32 -25.99 -5.74
CA THR A 367 -12.73 -25.49 -7.00
C THR A 367 -13.71 -25.53 -8.18
N GLN A 368 -14.95 -25.95 -7.95
CA GLN A 368 -15.96 -26.11 -9.01
C GLN A 368 -17.19 -25.25 -8.69
N PHE A 369 -17.48 -24.32 -9.58
CA PHE A 369 -18.64 -23.43 -9.48
C PHE A 369 -19.58 -23.62 -10.66
N GLN A 370 -20.88 -23.48 -10.43
CA GLN A 370 -21.92 -23.47 -11.47
C GLN A 370 -22.51 -22.06 -11.53
N VAL A 371 -22.49 -21.45 -12.70
CA VAL A 371 -23.09 -20.12 -12.95
C VAL A 371 -24.28 -20.31 -13.88
N THR A 372 -25.47 -19.95 -13.43
CA THR A 372 -26.71 -19.98 -14.22
C THR A 372 -27.21 -18.55 -14.41
N GLY A 373 -27.54 -18.17 -15.63
CA GLY A 373 -27.99 -16.82 -15.97
C GLY A 373 -28.70 -16.77 -17.33
N PRO A 374 -28.93 -15.58 -17.90
CA PRO A 374 -29.62 -15.41 -19.20
C PRO A 374 -28.99 -16.19 -20.35
N GLY A 375 -27.66 -16.40 -20.33
CA GLY A 375 -26.92 -17.18 -21.32
C GLY A 375 -26.94 -18.70 -21.09
N GLY A 376 -27.74 -19.19 -20.12
CA GLY A 376 -27.79 -20.62 -19.76
C GLY A 376 -26.93 -20.93 -18.53
N GLN A 377 -26.34 -22.14 -18.51
CA GLN A 377 -25.51 -22.61 -17.41
C GLN A 377 -24.07 -22.88 -17.87
N LYS A 378 -23.11 -22.50 -17.02
CA LYS A 378 -21.68 -22.77 -17.19
C LYS A 378 -21.09 -23.37 -15.92
N SER A 379 -20.23 -24.37 -16.11
CA SER A 379 -19.38 -24.92 -15.05
C SER A 379 -18.02 -24.21 -15.12
N VAL A 380 -17.58 -23.65 -14.01
CA VAL A 380 -16.39 -22.83 -13.91
C VAL A 380 -15.42 -23.47 -12.93
N PRO A 381 -14.32 -24.08 -13.40
CA PRO A 381 -13.23 -24.48 -12.52
C PRO A 381 -12.43 -23.23 -12.12
N LEU A 382 -12.13 -23.10 -10.83
CA LEU A 382 -11.20 -22.06 -10.35
C LEU A 382 -9.77 -22.59 -10.41
N VAL A 383 -8.88 -21.75 -10.96
CA VAL A 383 -7.43 -21.92 -10.84
C VAL A 383 -6.93 -20.81 -9.92
N GLY A 384 -6.46 -21.18 -8.74
CA GLY A 384 -6.23 -20.18 -7.70
C GLY A 384 -7.57 -19.59 -7.21
N THR A 385 -7.78 -18.28 -7.41
CA THR A 385 -8.99 -17.55 -6.99
C THR A 385 -9.88 -17.11 -8.16
N ALA A 386 -9.52 -17.41 -9.39
CA ALA A 386 -10.23 -16.94 -10.59
C ALA A 386 -10.42 -18.03 -11.62
N GLY A 387 -11.55 -17.99 -12.34
CA GLY A 387 -11.84 -18.87 -13.47
C GLY A 387 -12.65 -18.15 -14.56
N PRO A 388 -12.41 -18.46 -15.85
CA PRO A 388 -13.15 -17.86 -16.96
C PRO A 388 -14.59 -18.38 -16.97
N ILE A 389 -15.56 -17.49 -17.20
CA ILE A 389 -16.97 -17.83 -17.41
C ILE A 389 -17.35 -17.80 -18.89
N GLY A 390 -16.80 -16.84 -19.62
CA GLY A 390 -16.96 -16.66 -21.05
C GLY A 390 -15.74 -17.12 -21.83
N SER A 391 -15.49 -16.51 -22.96
CA SER A 391 -14.27 -16.80 -23.70
C SER A 391 -13.08 -16.07 -23.14
N PHE A 392 -12.05 -16.82 -22.87
CA PHE A 392 -10.71 -16.29 -22.87
C PHE A 392 -10.32 -16.01 -24.34
N LEU A 393 -9.89 -14.79 -24.63
CA LEU A 393 -9.21 -14.48 -25.88
C LEU A 393 -7.71 -14.79 -25.71
N PRO A 394 -7.22 -15.95 -26.11
CA PRO A 394 -5.81 -16.03 -26.42
C PRO A 394 -5.57 -15.11 -27.61
N LEU A 395 -4.46 -14.41 -27.64
CA LEU A 395 -4.02 -13.40 -28.63
C LEU A 395 -4.24 -13.78 -30.13
N TYR A 396 -4.76 -14.97 -30.43
CA TYR A 396 -4.87 -15.54 -31.78
C TYR A 396 -6.18 -16.27 -32.07
N SER A 397 -7.19 -16.24 -31.22
CA SER A 397 -8.46 -16.92 -31.48
C SER A 397 -9.60 -15.96 -31.76
N LEU A 398 -10.50 -16.40 -32.65
CA LEU A 398 -11.76 -15.68 -32.92
C LEU A 398 -12.58 -15.53 -31.63
N PRO A 399 -13.29 -14.39 -31.46
CA PRO A 399 -14.09 -14.14 -30.28
C PRO A 399 -15.18 -15.20 -30.15
N ASN A 400 -15.18 -15.92 -29.03
CA ASN A 400 -16.33 -16.69 -28.61
C ASN A 400 -17.40 -15.76 -28.01
N SER A 401 -18.62 -16.22 -27.85
CA SER A 401 -19.67 -15.43 -27.21
C SER A 401 -19.38 -15.22 -25.73
N LEU A 402 -19.42 -13.97 -25.30
CA LEU A 402 -19.36 -13.62 -23.87
C LEU A 402 -20.61 -14.18 -23.17
N PHE A 403 -20.43 -14.55 -21.88
CA PHE A 403 -21.48 -15.18 -21.10
C PHE A 403 -22.29 -14.18 -20.27
N LEU A 404 -21.63 -13.16 -19.67
CA LEU A 404 -22.29 -12.20 -18.80
C LEU A 404 -23.05 -11.14 -19.62
N ALA A 405 -24.35 -11.02 -19.34
CA ALA A 405 -25.23 -9.98 -19.87
C ALA A 405 -26.05 -9.39 -18.70
N PRO A 406 -26.64 -8.21 -18.85
CA PRO A 406 -27.56 -7.69 -17.83
C PRO A 406 -28.65 -8.72 -17.49
N GLY A 407 -28.89 -8.95 -16.19
CA GLY A 407 -29.89 -9.91 -15.73
C GLY A 407 -29.51 -10.65 -14.45
N ASN A 408 -30.36 -11.56 -14.05
CA ASN A 408 -30.19 -12.31 -12.80
C ASN A 408 -29.32 -13.55 -13.01
N TYR A 409 -28.38 -13.75 -12.10
CA TYR A 409 -27.51 -14.91 -12.04
C TYR A 409 -27.65 -15.62 -10.70
N THR A 410 -27.39 -16.91 -10.75
CA THR A 410 -27.21 -17.76 -9.56
C THR A 410 -25.87 -18.44 -9.69
N VAL A 411 -25.03 -18.29 -8.67
CA VAL A 411 -23.77 -19.01 -8.56
C VAL A 411 -23.88 -20.00 -7.42
N SER A 412 -23.56 -21.26 -7.69
CA SER A 412 -23.56 -22.33 -6.67
C SER A 412 -22.21 -23.02 -6.62
N ALA A 413 -21.80 -23.45 -5.43
CA ALA A 413 -20.62 -24.25 -5.17
C ALA A 413 -20.99 -25.46 -4.33
N ALA A 414 -20.34 -26.60 -4.59
CA ALA A 414 -20.52 -27.82 -3.78
C ALA A 414 -19.87 -27.72 -2.40
N GLY A 415 -19.04 -26.70 -2.18
CA GLY A 415 -18.28 -26.48 -0.96
C GLY A 415 -16.92 -27.18 -0.98
N GLY A 416 -16.10 -26.85 0.01
CA GLY A 416 -14.77 -27.38 0.28
C GLY A 416 -14.58 -27.72 1.75
N ALA A 417 -13.35 -27.78 2.19
CA ALA A 417 -13.04 -28.19 3.57
C ALA A 417 -13.48 -27.17 4.63
N ASN A 418 -13.52 -25.86 4.29
CA ASN A 418 -13.80 -24.79 5.23
C ASN A 418 -15.17 -24.13 5.04
N VAL A 419 -15.66 -24.05 3.79
CA VAL A 419 -16.92 -23.42 3.43
C VAL A 419 -17.84 -24.47 2.84
N ALA A 420 -19.02 -24.63 3.42
CA ALA A 420 -20.01 -25.61 2.95
C ALA A 420 -20.62 -25.18 1.61
N ALA A 421 -21.38 -26.08 1.00
CA ALA A 421 -22.14 -25.80 -0.22
C ALA A 421 -23.02 -24.56 -0.05
N PHE A 422 -23.07 -23.71 -1.07
CA PHE A 422 -23.85 -22.47 -1.05
C PHE A 422 -24.43 -22.12 -2.41
N GLN A 423 -25.37 -21.20 -2.37
CA GLN A 423 -25.95 -20.56 -3.55
C GLN A 423 -26.02 -19.04 -3.32
N ALA A 424 -25.52 -18.26 -4.26
CA ALA A 424 -25.53 -16.81 -4.24
C ALA A 424 -26.34 -16.28 -5.44
N ALA A 425 -27.26 -15.37 -5.19
CA ALA A 425 -27.99 -14.66 -6.22
C ALA A 425 -27.30 -13.30 -6.49
N ILE A 426 -27.12 -12.95 -7.75
CA ILE A 426 -26.46 -11.75 -8.22
C ILE A 426 -27.27 -11.16 -9.38
N THR A 427 -27.44 -9.84 -9.41
CA THR A 427 -28.00 -9.14 -10.57
C THR A 427 -26.90 -8.37 -11.28
N MET A 428 -26.57 -8.80 -12.51
CA MET A 428 -25.65 -8.06 -13.37
C MET A 428 -26.38 -6.82 -13.89
N PRO A 429 -25.92 -5.58 -13.57
CA PRO A 429 -26.58 -4.35 -14.00
C PRO A 429 -26.38 -4.09 -15.50
N SER A 430 -26.93 -2.99 -16.02
CA SER A 430 -26.56 -2.47 -17.33
C SER A 430 -25.08 -2.06 -17.35
N GLN A 431 -24.48 -2.12 -18.53
CA GLN A 431 -23.05 -1.81 -18.71
C GLN A 431 -22.74 -0.37 -18.28
N LEU A 432 -21.68 -0.23 -17.51
CA LEU A 432 -21.03 1.05 -17.24
C LEU A 432 -20.17 1.42 -18.46
N THR A 433 -20.36 2.62 -19.01
CA THR A 433 -19.60 3.11 -20.17
C THR A 433 -18.78 4.32 -19.79
N TRP A 434 -17.47 4.25 -19.92
CA TRP A 434 -16.54 5.37 -19.70
C TRP A 434 -16.59 6.32 -20.90
N SER A 435 -17.27 7.49 -20.72
CA SER A 435 -17.66 8.36 -21.82
C SER A 435 -16.50 9.15 -22.44
N ASN A 436 -15.48 9.52 -21.63
CA ASN A 436 -14.31 10.26 -22.11
C ASN A 436 -13.03 9.39 -22.16
N ARG A 437 -13.17 8.07 -22.29
CA ARG A 437 -12.07 7.11 -22.31
C ARG A 437 -11.02 7.45 -23.38
N ASP A 438 -11.45 7.73 -24.59
CA ASP A 438 -10.53 7.91 -25.73
C ASP A 438 -9.73 9.21 -25.64
N GLN A 439 -10.18 10.18 -24.82
CA GLN A 439 -9.48 11.44 -24.53
C GLN A 439 -8.44 11.27 -23.40
N THR A 440 -8.47 10.15 -22.70
CA THR A 440 -7.63 9.85 -21.54
C THR A 440 -6.44 8.98 -21.98
N THR A 441 -5.37 9.58 -22.50
CA THR A 441 -4.19 8.83 -22.97
C THR A 441 -2.92 9.31 -22.29
N ASN A 442 -2.64 10.62 -22.33
CA ASN A 442 -1.46 11.20 -21.68
C ASN A 442 -1.93 12.01 -20.48
N LEU A 443 -1.50 11.60 -19.31
CA LEU A 443 -1.94 12.15 -18.03
C LEU A 443 -0.82 12.98 -17.43
N ILE A 444 -1.04 14.29 -17.34
CA ILE A 444 -0.12 15.18 -16.63
C ILE A 444 -0.39 15.03 -15.14
N ARG A 445 0.53 14.40 -14.40
CA ARG A 445 0.36 14.06 -12.98
C ARG A 445 0.13 15.28 -12.07
N SER A 446 0.59 16.46 -12.48
CA SER A 446 0.35 17.73 -11.76
C SER A 446 -1.02 18.36 -12.06
N GLN A 447 -1.84 17.75 -12.93
CA GLN A 447 -3.17 18.23 -13.28
C GLN A 447 -4.26 17.26 -12.79
N PRO A 448 -5.47 17.75 -12.48
CA PRO A 448 -6.58 16.87 -12.10
C PRO A 448 -7.04 16.04 -13.30
N LEU A 449 -7.43 14.79 -13.05
CA LEU A 449 -8.00 13.90 -14.05
C LEU A 449 -9.48 13.67 -13.78
N THR A 450 -10.35 14.12 -14.69
CA THR A 450 -11.78 13.84 -14.60
C THR A 450 -12.18 12.68 -15.50
N LEU A 451 -12.78 11.65 -14.89
CA LEU A 451 -13.42 10.55 -15.59
C LEU A 451 -14.93 10.75 -15.55
N SER A 452 -15.60 10.48 -16.68
CA SER A 452 -17.06 10.59 -16.81
C SER A 452 -17.62 9.30 -17.38
N TRP A 453 -18.82 8.91 -16.92
CA TRP A 453 -19.46 7.66 -17.35
C TRP A 453 -20.97 7.78 -17.44
N THR A 454 -21.56 6.81 -18.14
CA THR A 454 -23.00 6.63 -18.26
C THR A 454 -23.35 5.15 -18.05
N GLY A 455 -24.62 4.85 -17.81
CA GLY A 455 -25.09 3.48 -17.57
C GLY A 455 -24.80 3.00 -16.15
N GLY A 456 -24.79 1.70 -15.96
CA GLY A 456 -24.68 1.08 -14.66
C GLY A 456 -26.00 1.06 -13.86
N ALA A 457 -25.95 0.63 -12.61
CA ALA A 457 -27.09 0.67 -11.68
C ALA A 457 -27.11 1.98 -10.88
N ALA A 458 -28.28 2.45 -10.51
CA ALA A 458 -28.44 3.69 -9.74
C ALA A 458 -27.73 3.67 -8.38
N ASN A 459 -27.59 2.50 -7.77
CA ASN A 459 -26.98 2.30 -6.44
C ASN A 459 -25.61 1.63 -6.51
N GLN A 460 -24.97 1.58 -7.68
CA GLN A 460 -23.67 0.97 -7.81
C GLN A 460 -22.58 1.79 -7.08
N THR A 461 -21.61 1.09 -6.53
CA THR A 461 -20.36 1.70 -6.12
C THR A 461 -19.45 1.81 -7.34
N VAL A 462 -18.95 3.02 -7.61
CA VAL A 462 -17.99 3.22 -8.70
C VAL A 462 -16.60 3.42 -8.09
N VAL A 463 -15.69 2.53 -8.46
CA VAL A 463 -14.28 2.56 -8.07
C VAL A 463 -13.43 2.89 -9.28
N ILE A 464 -12.47 3.79 -9.10
CA ILE A 464 -11.46 4.12 -10.09
C ILE A 464 -10.14 3.58 -9.56
N LEU A 465 -9.53 2.69 -10.30
CA LEU A 465 -8.22 2.13 -10.02
C LEU A 465 -7.28 2.56 -11.13
N GLY A 466 -6.08 3.03 -10.79
CA GLY A 466 -5.07 3.35 -11.79
C GLY A 466 -3.69 3.36 -11.20
N GLY A 467 -2.69 3.11 -12.04
CA GLY A 467 -1.32 3.05 -11.54
C GLY A 467 -0.31 2.72 -12.61
N ASP A 468 0.94 2.66 -12.17
CA ASP A 468 2.10 2.31 -13.00
C ASP A 468 3.15 1.56 -12.17
N SER A 469 4.02 0.84 -12.88
CA SER A 469 5.13 0.10 -12.31
C SER A 469 6.45 0.68 -12.77
N ASP A 470 7.38 0.93 -11.83
CA ASP A 470 8.76 1.25 -12.12
C ASP A 470 9.57 -0.05 -12.24
N LEU A 471 9.80 -0.50 -13.47
CA LEU A 471 10.50 -1.76 -13.74
C LEU A 471 11.94 -1.79 -13.21
N PRO A 472 12.75 -0.70 -13.34
CA PRO A 472 14.10 -0.67 -12.80
C PRO A 472 14.17 -0.94 -11.30
N SER A 473 13.23 -0.43 -10.52
CA SER A 473 13.17 -0.67 -9.07
C SER A 473 12.31 -1.87 -8.68
N ASN A 474 11.66 -2.52 -9.65
CA ASN A 474 10.67 -3.58 -9.41
C ASN A 474 9.64 -3.16 -8.38
N SER A 475 9.05 -1.99 -8.58
CA SER A 475 8.07 -1.42 -7.68
C SER A 475 6.90 -0.82 -8.44
N SER A 476 5.79 -0.59 -7.75
CA SER A 476 4.59 -0.02 -8.35
C SER A 476 3.87 0.90 -7.38
N ALA A 477 3.07 1.80 -7.95
CA ALA A 477 2.11 2.60 -7.21
C ALA A 477 0.75 2.54 -7.89
N VAL A 478 -0.30 2.32 -7.10
CA VAL A 478 -1.68 2.20 -7.55
C VAL A 478 -2.56 3.10 -6.70
N PHE A 479 -3.33 3.98 -7.32
CA PHE A 479 -4.38 4.71 -6.63
C PHE A 479 -5.72 3.99 -6.73
N LEU A 480 -6.53 4.13 -5.68
CA LEU A 480 -7.90 3.68 -5.60
C LEU A 480 -8.76 4.84 -5.12
N CYS A 481 -9.74 5.24 -5.93
CA CYS A 481 -10.73 6.26 -5.58
C CYS A 481 -12.12 5.63 -5.55
N VAL A 482 -12.96 6.05 -4.60
CA VAL A 482 -14.37 5.68 -4.55
C VAL A 482 -15.20 6.91 -4.88
N ALA A 483 -15.97 6.85 -5.96
CA ALA A 483 -16.83 7.97 -6.35
C ALA A 483 -18.02 8.11 -5.38
N PRO A 484 -18.54 9.33 -5.18
CA PRO A 484 -19.80 9.52 -4.45
C PRO A 484 -20.95 8.73 -5.06
N SER A 485 -21.84 8.21 -4.21
CA SER A 485 -23.03 7.48 -4.69
C SER A 485 -23.86 8.34 -5.65
N GLY A 486 -24.25 7.74 -6.77
CA GLY A 486 -25.06 8.41 -7.81
C GLY A 486 -24.27 9.39 -8.68
N ALA A 487 -22.96 9.54 -8.51
CA ALA A 487 -22.13 10.35 -9.39
C ALA A 487 -22.04 9.72 -10.79
N ASN A 488 -21.91 10.58 -11.80
CA ASN A 488 -21.62 10.19 -13.18
C ASN A 488 -20.25 10.71 -13.66
N SER A 489 -19.50 11.31 -12.75
CA SER A 489 -18.11 11.71 -12.96
C SER A 489 -17.36 11.78 -11.63
N PHE A 490 -16.03 11.67 -11.70
CA PHE A 490 -15.14 11.86 -10.56
C PHE A 490 -13.83 12.48 -11.03
N THR A 491 -13.29 13.37 -10.20
CA THR A 491 -11.99 14.00 -10.47
C THR A 491 -10.94 13.47 -9.51
N VAL A 492 -9.97 12.75 -10.05
CA VAL A 492 -8.78 12.29 -9.30
C VAL A 492 -7.88 13.50 -9.06
N PRO A 493 -7.54 13.82 -7.81
CA PRO A 493 -6.72 14.99 -7.48
C PRO A 493 -5.27 14.86 -8.00
N PRO A 494 -4.59 15.99 -8.32
CA PRO A 494 -3.18 15.98 -8.72
C PRO A 494 -2.26 15.32 -7.70
N ALA A 495 -2.53 15.48 -6.40
CA ALA A 495 -1.73 14.84 -5.34
C ALA A 495 -1.73 13.32 -5.46
N VAL A 496 -2.86 12.71 -5.83
CA VAL A 496 -2.98 11.26 -6.04
C VAL A 496 -2.19 10.83 -7.28
N LEU A 497 -2.33 11.56 -8.40
CA LEU A 497 -1.62 11.26 -9.65
C LEU A 497 -0.10 11.44 -9.50
N SER A 498 0.34 12.45 -8.72
CA SER A 498 1.76 12.70 -8.45
C SER A 498 2.43 11.59 -7.62
N ALA A 499 1.65 10.76 -6.92
CA ALA A 499 2.15 9.61 -6.19
C ALA A 499 2.40 8.39 -7.11
N ILE A 500 1.95 8.43 -8.38
CA ILE A 500 2.22 7.39 -9.37
C ILE A 500 3.54 7.72 -10.09
N PRO A 501 4.43 6.75 -10.36
CA PRO A 501 5.63 7.02 -11.14
C PRO A 501 5.30 7.50 -12.55
N ALA A 502 6.23 8.22 -13.18
CA ALA A 502 6.09 8.55 -14.59
C ALA A 502 6.30 7.30 -15.43
N THR A 503 5.43 7.10 -16.42
CA THR A 503 5.55 5.97 -17.34
C THR A 503 6.87 6.01 -18.07
N GLN A 504 7.67 4.96 -17.92
CA GLN A 504 8.95 4.81 -18.61
C GLN A 504 8.72 4.33 -20.05
N PRO A 505 9.39 4.93 -21.05
CA PRO A 505 9.35 4.42 -22.40
C PRO A 505 9.96 3.00 -22.44
N SER A 506 9.15 2.01 -22.65
CA SER A 506 9.61 0.61 -22.77
C SER A 506 8.91 -0.07 -23.94
N VAL A 507 9.69 -0.79 -24.74
CA VAL A 507 9.17 -1.54 -25.91
C VAL A 507 8.33 -2.75 -25.46
N LEU A 508 8.42 -3.15 -24.20
CA LEU A 508 7.88 -4.42 -23.72
C LEU A 508 6.74 -4.32 -22.73
N HIS A 509 6.50 -3.16 -22.10
CA HIS A 509 5.48 -3.06 -21.05
C HIS A 509 5.01 -1.63 -20.84
N SER A 510 3.77 -1.34 -21.16
CA SER A 510 3.02 -0.36 -20.42
C SER A 510 2.02 -1.13 -19.57
N LYS A 511 2.32 -1.34 -18.31
CA LYS A 511 1.34 -1.78 -17.32
C LYS A 511 0.65 -0.59 -16.66
N SER A 512 0.88 0.61 -17.19
CA SER A 512 0.18 1.82 -16.82
C SER A 512 -1.24 1.76 -17.34
N ALA A 513 -2.20 1.72 -16.44
CA ALA A 513 -3.60 1.64 -16.82
C ALA A 513 -4.50 2.40 -15.86
N ILE A 514 -5.67 2.76 -16.35
CA ILE A 514 -6.79 3.18 -15.53
C ILE A 514 -7.97 2.25 -15.80
N TYR A 515 -8.63 1.86 -14.71
CA TYR A 515 -9.87 1.08 -14.72
C TYR A 515 -10.98 1.86 -14.02
N LEU A 516 -12.12 1.93 -14.67
CA LEU A 516 -13.39 2.40 -14.11
C LEU A 516 -14.25 1.18 -13.87
N MET A 517 -14.60 0.92 -12.61
CA MET A 517 -15.33 -0.28 -12.20
C MET A 517 -16.62 0.10 -11.49
N GLY A 518 -17.75 -0.39 -11.99
CA GLY A 518 -19.03 -0.27 -11.32
C GLY A 518 -19.44 -1.60 -10.71
N SER A 519 -19.67 -1.65 -9.40
CA SER A 519 -20.10 -2.85 -8.69
C SER A 519 -21.50 -2.73 -8.10
N SER A 520 -22.23 -3.84 -8.13
CA SER A 520 -23.50 -4.04 -7.42
C SER A 520 -23.37 -5.25 -6.51
N ASP A 521 -23.57 -5.04 -5.21
CA ASP A 521 -23.30 -6.03 -4.19
C ASP A 521 -24.61 -6.60 -3.61
N ALA A 522 -24.61 -7.89 -3.32
CA ALA A 522 -25.70 -8.58 -2.63
C ALA A 522 -25.12 -9.54 -1.58
N PRO A 523 -25.65 -9.55 -0.34
CA PRO A 523 -25.23 -10.53 0.65
C PRO A 523 -25.74 -11.93 0.31
N PHE A 524 -24.96 -12.95 0.65
CA PHE A 524 -25.39 -14.34 0.65
C PHE A 524 -24.94 -15.06 1.93
N THR A 525 -25.37 -16.30 2.13
CA THR A 525 -25.00 -17.10 3.31
C THR A 525 -24.33 -18.39 2.89
N ALA A 526 -23.24 -18.73 3.57
CA ALA A 526 -22.58 -20.02 3.46
C ALA A 526 -22.08 -20.45 4.84
N SER A 527 -22.33 -21.68 5.24
CA SER A 527 -21.75 -22.19 6.50
C SER A 527 -20.22 -22.20 6.39
N GLY A 528 -19.53 -21.69 7.40
CA GLY A 528 -18.09 -21.44 7.38
C GLY A 528 -17.72 -19.98 7.10
N LEU A 529 -18.64 -19.16 6.59
CA LEU A 529 -18.45 -17.73 6.40
C LEU A 529 -19.32 -16.92 7.38
N LYS A 530 -18.70 -15.95 8.05
CA LYS A 530 -19.41 -14.99 8.90
C LYS A 530 -20.04 -13.87 8.09
N THR A 531 -19.36 -13.47 7.02
CA THR A 531 -19.84 -12.48 6.05
C THR A 531 -19.56 -12.99 4.64
N ALA A 532 -20.55 -12.91 3.78
CA ALA A 532 -20.40 -13.29 2.38
C ALA A 532 -21.12 -12.29 1.48
N ILE A 533 -20.40 -11.78 0.49
CA ILE A 533 -20.88 -10.77 -0.48
C ILE A 533 -20.67 -11.33 -1.88
N ALA A 534 -21.70 -11.21 -2.69
CA ALA A 534 -21.65 -11.47 -4.12
C ALA A 534 -21.72 -10.13 -4.86
N SER A 535 -20.75 -9.87 -5.75
CA SER A 535 -20.61 -8.63 -6.51
C SER A 535 -20.72 -8.88 -8.00
N ALA A 536 -21.49 -8.06 -8.69
CA ALA A 536 -21.50 -7.98 -10.14
C ALA A 536 -20.75 -6.74 -10.58
N VAL A 537 -19.71 -6.89 -11.39
CA VAL A 537 -18.78 -5.82 -11.76
C VAL A 537 -18.72 -5.66 -13.27
N TYR A 538 -18.90 -4.43 -13.72
CA TYR A 538 -18.42 -3.98 -15.02
C TYR A 538 -17.15 -3.18 -14.84
N ALA A 539 -16.06 -3.64 -15.46
CA ALA A 539 -14.78 -2.94 -15.49
C ALA A 539 -14.50 -2.49 -16.93
N THR A 540 -14.20 -1.23 -17.12
CA THR A 540 -13.68 -0.71 -18.37
C THR A 540 -12.31 -0.09 -18.11
N GLY A 541 -11.32 -0.46 -18.90
CA GLY A 541 -9.95 -0.07 -18.70
C GLY A 541 -9.29 0.48 -19.95
N LYS A 542 -8.22 1.24 -19.75
CA LYS A 542 -7.37 1.75 -20.83
C LYS A 542 -5.93 1.88 -20.35
N THR A 543 -5.00 1.50 -21.22
CA THR A 543 -3.60 1.87 -21.09
C THR A 543 -3.41 3.37 -21.22
N VAL A 544 -2.63 3.97 -20.32
CA VAL A 544 -2.38 5.42 -20.27
C VAL A 544 -0.88 5.69 -20.04
N ASN A 545 -0.46 6.93 -20.25
CA ASN A 545 0.91 7.37 -19.93
C ASN A 545 0.84 8.44 -18.84
N PHE A 546 1.43 8.20 -17.70
CA PHE A 546 1.62 9.18 -16.63
C PHE A 546 2.87 10.01 -16.92
N GLN A 547 2.70 11.34 -17.10
CA GLN A 547 3.77 12.29 -17.47
C GLN A 547 4.04 13.31 -16.36
#